data_714b7bdb2876d6a11e9d68e0fa61fa10
#
_entry.id   714b7bdb2876d6a11e9d68e0fa61fa10
#
_cell.length_a   1.000
_cell.length_b   1.000
_cell.length_c   1.000
_cell.angle_alpha   90.00
_cell.angle_beta   90.00
_cell.angle_gamma   90.00
#
_symmetry.space_group_name_H-M   'P 1'
#
loop_
_entity.id
_entity.type
_entity.pdbx_description
1 polymer ?
#
loop_
_entity_poly.entity_id
_entity_poly.type
_entity_poly.pdbx_seq_one_letter_code
_entity_poly.pdbx_strand_id
1 'polypeptide(L)'
;MSENIIKKQIEQSFLGAENLFGSNSEMAKLSETDKRSFEQMVELIEYHFDDIRRVLKKKTIGLDQIYSIMGSLDMIKEYTDNFSAMLEEKEEKLSR
;
A
#
# COMPACT_ATOMS: atom_id res chain seq x y z
N MET A 1 -16.54 -2.72 11.99
CA MET A 1 -15.99 -3.56 13.05
C MET A 1 -14.99 -4.59 12.56
N SER A 2 -15.28 -5.28 11.46
CA SER A 2 -14.34 -6.25 10.90
C SER A 2 -13.00 -5.64 10.49
N GLU A 3 -13.01 -4.40 10.00
CA GLU A 3 -11.79 -3.69 9.61
C GLU A 3 -10.85 -3.46 10.79
N ASN A 4 -11.39 -3.13 11.97
CA ASN A 4 -10.58 -2.92 13.16
C ASN A 4 -9.96 -4.20 13.66
N ILE A 5 -10.67 -5.32 13.54
CA ILE A 5 -10.16 -6.63 13.93
C ILE A 5 -9.01 -7.04 13.01
N ILE A 6 -9.15 -6.82 11.71
CA ILE A 6 -8.11 -7.13 10.73
C ILE A 6 -6.86 -6.28 10.99
N LYS A 7 -7.04 -4.99 11.24
CA LYS A 7 -5.91 -4.10 11.58
C LYS A 7 -5.17 -4.57 12.82
N LYS A 8 -5.91 -4.92 13.87
CA LYS A 8 -5.29 -5.43 15.10
C LYS A 8 -4.52 -6.71 14.88
N GLN A 9 -5.06 -7.62 14.07
CA GLN A 9 -4.38 -8.87 13.76
C GLN A 9 -3.08 -8.63 12.99
N ILE A 10 -3.09 -7.70 12.03
CA ILE A 10 -1.89 -7.33 11.30
C ILE A 10 -0.85 -6.72 12.22
N GLU A 11 -1.25 -5.78 13.08
CA GLU A 11 -0.35 -5.17 14.05
C GLU A 11 0.24 -6.18 15.02
N GLN A 12 -0.59 -7.09 15.53
CA GLN A 12 -0.12 -8.14 16.43
C GLN A 12 0.83 -9.11 15.74
N SER A 13 0.60 -9.42 14.49
CA SER A 13 1.51 -10.25 13.69
C SER A 13 2.87 -9.59 13.56
N PHE A 14 2.90 -8.28 13.30
CA PHE A 14 4.15 -7.52 13.24
C PHE A 14 4.87 -7.51 14.58
N LEU A 15 4.16 -7.22 15.66
CA LEU A 15 4.74 -7.20 17.01
C LEU A 15 5.23 -8.58 17.42
N GLY A 16 4.48 -9.61 17.08
CA GLY A 16 4.88 -11.00 17.36
C GLY A 16 6.15 -11.39 16.62
N ALA A 17 6.27 -10.97 15.35
CA ALA A 17 7.46 -11.23 14.57
C ALA A 17 8.69 -10.53 15.16
N GLU A 18 8.54 -9.27 15.60
CA GLU A 18 9.63 -8.54 16.25
C GLU A 18 10.09 -9.24 17.53
N ASN A 19 9.16 -9.72 18.33
CA ASN A 19 9.47 -10.42 19.57
C ASN A 19 10.18 -11.76 19.33
N LEU A 20 9.83 -12.46 18.26
CA LEU A 20 10.45 -13.73 17.91
C LEU A 20 11.91 -13.57 17.51
N PHE A 21 12.26 -12.47 16.82
CA PHE A 21 13.61 -12.26 16.35
C PHE A 21 14.53 -11.63 17.39
N GLY A 22 13.99 -11.10 18.48
CA GLY A 22 14.77 -10.56 19.58
C GLY A 22 15.79 -9.51 19.17
N SER A 23 17.07 -9.72 19.55
CA SER A 23 18.14 -8.77 19.24
C SER A 23 18.42 -8.63 17.74
N ASN A 24 18.03 -9.60 16.93
CA ASN A 24 18.21 -9.55 15.49
C ASN A 24 17.14 -8.69 14.82
N SER A 25 16.12 -8.29 15.55
CA SER A 25 15.01 -7.50 15.00
C SER A 25 15.46 -6.17 14.41
N GLU A 26 16.52 -5.56 14.94
CA GLU A 26 17.05 -4.29 14.40
C GLU A 26 17.60 -4.45 12.99
N MET A 27 18.27 -5.56 12.72
CA MET A 27 18.82 -5.85 11.39
C MET A 27 17.72 -6.26 10.40
N ALA A 28 16.60 -6.79 10.91
CA ALA A 28 15.48 -7.24 10.10
C ALA A 28 14.39 -6.18 9.92
N LYS A 29 14.59 -4.98 10.42
CA LYS A 29 13.60 -3.90 10.33
C LYS A 29 13.81 -3.05 9.11
N LEU A 30 12.70 -2.52 8.59
CA LEU A 30 12.78 -1.49 7.56
C LEU A 30 13.32 -0.20 8.15
N SER A 31 14.11 0.52 7.36
CA SER A 31 14.56 1.85 7.74
C SER A 31 13.40 2.84 7.71
N GLU A 32 13.56 3.98 8.41
CA GLU A 32 12.58 5.05 8.36
C GLU A 32 12.40 5.60 6.95
N THR A 33 13.48 5.64 6.16
CA THR A 33 13.42 6.07 4.77
C THR A 33 12.56 5.12 3.94
N ASP A 34 12.72 3.82 4.12
CA ASP A 34 11.92 2.81 3.42
C ASP A 34 10.45 2.91 3.80
N LYS A 35 10.15 3.10 5.09
CA LYS A 35 8.79 3.28 5.56
C LYS A 35 8.13 4.49 4.90
N ARG A 36 8.86 5.61 4.81
CA ARG A 36 8.36 6.81 4.15
C ARG A 36 8.08 6.59 2.68
N SER A 37 8.97 5.86 2.00
CA SER A 37 8.76 5.52 0.60
C SER A 37 7.49 4.72 0.40
N PHE A 38 7.23 3.75 1.28
CA PHE A 38 6.03 2.94 1.23
C PHE A 38 4.78 3.76 1.52
N GLU A 39 4.85 4.66 2.51
CA GLU A 39 3.74 5.57 2.81
C GLU A 39 3.41 6.47 1.63
N GLN A 40 4.43 6.97 0.92
CA GLN A 40 4.22 7.77 -0.27
C GLN A 40 3.54 6.98 -1.39
N MET A 41 3.90 5.72 -1.55
CA MET A 41 3.24 4.86 -2.53
C MET A 41 1.76 4.67 -2.20
N VAL A 42 1.45 4.46 -0.92
CA VAL A 42 0.07 4.33 -0.46
C VAL A 42 -0.70 5.63 -0.72
N GLU A 43 -0.11 6.77 -0.43
CA GLU A 43 -0.73 8.08 -0.68
C GLU A 43 -1.05 8.30 -2.16
N LEU A 44 -0.13 7.93 -3.05
CA LEU A 44 -0.34 8.04 -4.49
C LEU A 44 -1.50 7.15 -4.95
N ILE A 45 -1.55 5.93 -4.45
CA ILE A 45 -2.62 5.00 -4.77
C ILE A 45 -3.97 5.55 -4.27
N GLU A 46 -4.00 6.04 -3.04
CA GLU A 46 -5.21 6.63 -2.45
C GLU A 46 -5.68 7.85 -3.24
N TYR A 47 -4.75 8.68 -3.70
CA TYR A 47 -5.08 9.85 -4.52
C TYR A 47 -5.85 9.45 -5.76
N HIS A 48 -5.41 8.42 -6.45
CA HIS A 48 -6.08 7.96 -7.66
C HIS A 48 -7.41 7.29 -7.37
N PHE A 49 -7.55 6.60 -6.24
CA PHE A 49 -8.85 6.09 -5.80
C PHE A 49 -9.83 7.22 -5.48
N ASP A 50 -9.35 8.30 -4.87
CA ASP A 50 -10.19 9.47 -4.61
C ASP A 50 -10.66 10.14 -5.91
N ASP A 51 -9.81 10.17 -6.93
CA ASP A 51 -10.20 10.65 -8.26
C ASP A 51 -11.34 9.82 -8.85
N ILE A 52 -11.25 8.51 -8.73
CA ILE A 52 -12.32 7.60 -9.18
C ILE A 52 -13.62 7.88 -8.43
N ARG A 53 -13.54 8.05 -7.11
CA ARG A 53 -14.72 8.36 -6.30
C ARG A 53 -15.37 9.68 -6.73
N ARG A 54 -14.57 10.69 -7.01
CA ARG A 54 -15.08 12.00 -7.48
C ARG A 54 -15.79 11.88 -8.81
N VAL A 55 -15.24 11.11 -9.73
CA VAL A 55 -15.87 10.88 -11.03
C VAL A 55 -17.20 10.15 -10.87
N LEU A 56 -17.25 9.14 -10.00
CA LEU A 56 -18.48 8.37 -9.75
C LEU A 56 -19.58 9.16 -9.07
N LYS A 57 -19.25 10.28 -8.43
CA LYS A 57 -20.24 11.16 -7.80
C LYS A 57 -20.97 12.05 -8.80
N LYS A 58 -20.51 12.13 -10.04
CA LYS A 58 -21.17 12.93 -11.07
C LYS A 58 -22.53 12.32 -11.41
N LYS A 59 -23.49 13.18 -11.76
CA LYS A 59 -24.85 12.74 -12.07
C LYS A 59 -24.90 11.83 -13.29
N THR A 60 -24.03 12.08 -14.25
CA THR A 60 -24.01 11.33 -15.50
C THR A 60 -22.61 10.80 -15.72
N ILE A 61 -22.52 9.50 -16.00
CA ILE A 61 -21.24 8.84 -16.30
C ILE A 61 -21.25 8.49 -17.79
N GLY A 62 -20.52 9.27 -18.56
CA GLY A 62 -20.35 9.05 -20.00
C GLY A 62 -19.01 8.44 -20.33
N LEU A 63 -18.68 8.40 -21.62
CA LEU A 63 -17.42 7.83 -22.09
C LEU A 63 -16.19 8.55 -21.52
N ASP A 64 -16.26 9.89 -21.41
CA ASP A 64 -15.15 10.66 -20.86
C ASP A 64 -14.84 10.25 -19.43
N GLN A 65 -15.87 10.04 -18.63
CA GLN A 65 -15.72 9.61 -17.25
C GLN A 65 -15.18 8.18 -17.17
N ILE A 66 -15.64 7.29 -18.06
CA ILE A 66 -15.13 5.92 -18.13
C ILE A 66 -13.64 5.94 -18.46
N TYR A 67 -13.21 6.73 -19.45
CA TYR A 67 -11.81 6.85 -19.81
C TYR A 67 -10.98 7.44 -18.66
N SER A 68 -11.53 8.40 -17.94
CA SER A 68 -10.87 8.98 -16.78
C SER A 68 -10.65 7.92 -15.68
N ILE A 69 -11.66 7.11 -15.42
CA ILE A 69 -11.53 5.99 -14.45
C ILE A 69 -10.49 4.97 -14.92
N MET A 70 -10.52 4.63 -16.19
CA MET A 70 -9.55 3.69 -16.76
C MET A 70 -8.11 4.21 -16.62
N GLY A 71 -7.91 5.50 -16.86
CA GLY A 71 -6.62 6.14 -16.67
C GLY A 71 -6.15 6.09 -15.22
N SER A 72 -7.04 6.36 -14.28
CA SER A 72 -6.72 6.28 -12.85
C SER A 72 -6.38 4.84 -12.44
N LEU A 73 -7.12 3.87 -12.96
CA LEU A 73 -6.83 2.44 -12.69
C LEU A 73 -5.49 2.02 -13.27
N ASP A 74 -5.12 2.50 -14.44
CA ASP A 74 -3.82 2.22 -15.02
C ASP A 74 -2.69 2.75 -14.13
N MET A 75 -2.85 3.96 -13.60
CA MET A 75 -1.87 4.52 -12.67
C MET A 75 -1.80 3.75 -11.36
N ILE A 76 -2.95 3.34 -10.83
CA ILE A 76 -3.00 2.52 -9.62
C ILE A 76 -2.28 1.20 -9.86
N LYS A 77 -2.50 0.57 -11.00
CA LYS A 77 -1.84 -0.68 -11.35
C LYS A 77 -0.31 -0.49 -11.40
N GLU A 78 0.15 0.57 -12.06
CA GLU A 78 1.58 0.87 -12.16
C GLU A 78 2.20 1.08 -10.78
N TYR A 79 1.57 1.89 -9.93
CA TYR A 79 2.08 2.13 -8.58
C TYR A 79 2.02 0.88 -7.72
N THR A 80 0.96 0.08 -7.86
CA THR A 80 0.84 -1.18 -7.12
C THR A 80 1.92 -2.16 -7.52
N ASP A 81 2.21 -2.28 -8.81
CA ASP A 81 3.28 -3.15 -9.32
C ASP A 81 4.64 -2.69 -8.80
N ASN A 82 4.89 -1.38 -8.83
CA ASN A 82 6.13 -0.81 -8.31
C ASN A 82 6.26 -1.05 -6.81
N PHE A 83 5.19 -0.87 -6.07
CA PHE A 83 5.17 -1.10 -4.62
C PHE A 83 5.44 -2.57 -4.31
N SER A 84 4.82 -3.49 -5.04
CA SER A 84 5.06 -4.92 -4.90
C SER A 84 6.53 -5.26 -5.14
N ALA A 85 7.14 -4.70 -6.17
CA ALA A 85 8.54 -4.91 -6.46
C ALA A 85 9.44 -4.39 -5.34
N MET A 86 9.13 -3.23 -4.79
CA MET A 86 9.86 -2.66 -3.65
C MET A 86 9.77 -3.57 -2.42
N LEU A 87 8.57 -4.08 -2.15
CA LEU A 87 8.34 -4.99 -1.01
C LEU A 87 9.07 -6.31 -1.19
N GLU A 88 9.06 -6.87 -2.39
CA GLU A 88 9.77 -8.11 -2.70
C GLU A 88 11.28 -7.94 -2.49
N GLU A 89 11.84 -6.82 -2.92
CA GLU A 89 13.24 -6.51 -2.71
C GLU A 89 13.58 -6.46 -1.22
N LYS A 90 12.71 -5.81 -0.41
CA LYS A 90 12.94 -5.74 1.04
C LYS A 90 12.73 -7.08 1.71
N GLU A 91 11.74 -7.84 1.28
CA GLU A 91 11.55 -9.20 1.78
C GLU A 91 12.81 -10.04 1.59
N GLU A 92 13.40 -9.98 0.41
CA GLU A 92 14.62 -10.71 0.13
C GLU A 92 15.77 -10.28 1.04
N LYS A 93 15.94 -8.99 1.24
CA LYS A 93 16.99 -8.45 2.12
C LYS A 93 16.78 -8.82 3.58
N LEU A 94 15.55 -8.73 4.06
CA LEU A 94 15.23 -9.00 5.46
C LEU A 94 15.22 -10.50 5.79
N SER A 95 15.00 -11.34 4.80
CA SER A 95 14.97 -12.80 5.01
C SER A 95 16.36 -13.43 5.00
N ARG A 96 17.39 -12.68 4.66
CA ARG A 96 18.79 -13.14 4.74
C ARG A 96 19.32 -12.92 6.15
#